data_52ede61dd8a792faa6d63597c2ed43e8
#
_entry.id   52ede61dd8a792faa6d63597c2ed43e8
#
_cell.length_a   1.000
_cell.length_b   1.000
_cell.length_c   1.000
_cell.angle_alpha   90.00
_cell.angle_beta   90.00
_cell.angle_gamma   90.00
#
_symmetry.space_group_name_H-M   'P 1'
#
loop_
_entity.id
_entity.type
_entity.pdbx_description
1 polymer ?
#
loop_
_entity_poly.entity_id
_entity_poly.type
_entity_poly.pdbx_seq_one_letter_code
_entity_poly.pdbx_strand_id
1 'polypeptide(L)'
;MPAYSVEILKKNLANTRVVTLIDAEQVELDDQSVLLQIDQFALTANNITYGVAGDMIGYWQFFPAEDGWGRIPVWGMATVVRSEVDGIDAGQRYYGYFPMSSYLVVQPARVSERGFVDGVSHRAALPPTYNQYSRVSPENGYLPEFDRHQMIYRPLFTTSFVLDDFIADNQSFGATNIILSSASSKTSLGLAYLLKNNRNLSVTGLTSAGNLDFVKGLGVYDTVVTYDAIESLDNSLASVFVDMAGNSQVLTNIHEHFQDNLKYSCGVGITHWESRDGAALGTLPGPKPAMFFAPSQIQKRYKEWGPEKFQAELGTAWDSFLTVVDHWITIEARSGESGLLATYAEVLNSAAPDKAFVISV
;
A
#
# COMPACT_ATOMS: atom_id res chain seq x y z
N MET A 1 16.13 -24.18 8.07
CA MET A 1 16.63 -23.77 6.75
C MET A 1 17.64 -22.66 7.00
N PRO A 2 18.69 -22.51 6.19
CA PRO A 2 19.60 -21.37 6.37
C PRO A 2 18.86 -20.06 6.23
N ALA A 3 19.27 -19.05 6.97
CA ALA A 3 18.71 -17.71 6.87
C ALA A 3 19.04 -17.08 5.51
N TYR A 4 18.08 -16.38 4.93
CA TYR A 4 18.22 -15.82 3.58
C TYR A 4 17.57 -14.44 3.44
N SER A 5 17.94 -13.74 2.36
CA SER A 5 17.29 -12.51 1.89
C SER A 5 17.12 -12.58 0.38
N VAL A 6 15.99 -12.11 -0.14
CA VAL A 6 15.77 -12.00 -1.58
C VAL A 6 16.11 -10.59 -2.04
N GLU A 7 16.93 -10.51 -3.07
CA GLU A 7 17.35 -9.27 -3.71
C GLU A 7 16.91 -9.22 -5.17
N ILE A 8 16.58 -8.04 -5.64
CA ILE A 8 16.00 -7.77 -6.94
C ILE A 8 16.97 -6.87 -7.72
N LEU A 9 17.23 -7.21 -8.99
CA LEU A 9 18.03 -6.34 -9.85
C LEU A 9 17.24 -5.06 -10.18
N LYS A 10 17.70 -3.90 -9.71
CA LYS A 10 16.96 -2.61 -9.85
C LYS A 10 16.59 -2.27 -11.27
N LYS A 11 17.44 -2.62 -12.26
CA LYS A 11 17.20 -2.36 -13.68
C LYS A 11 16.27 -3.38 -14.35
N ASN A 12 16.01 -4.52 -13.72
CA ASN A 12 15.12 -5.55 -14.24
C ASN A 12 14.51 -6.34 -13.10
N LEU A 13 13.31 -5.99 -12.70
CA LEU A 13 12.61 -6.57 -11.56
C LEU A 13 12.29 -8.07 -11.71
N ALA A 14 12.40 -8.63 -12.93
CA ALA A 14 12.24 -10.06 -13.13
C ALA A 14 13.49 -10.88 -12.68
N ASN A 15 14.62 -10.21 -12.50
CA ASN A 15 15.85 -10.88 -12.06
C ASN A 15 15.96 -10.78 -10.53
N THR A 16 15.89 -11.95 -9.90
CA THR A 16 16.00 -12.11 -8.45
C THR A 16 17.23 -12.93 -8.09
N ARG A 17 17.78 -12.75 -6.90
CA ARG A 17 18.78 -13.64 -6.31
C ARG A 17 18.44 -13.88 -4.83
N VAL A 18 18.86 -15.02 -4.33
CA VAL A 18 18.81 -15.36 -2.91
C VAL A 18 20.21 -15.20 -2.33
N VAL A 19 20.31 -14.43 -1.27
CA VAL A 19 21.55 -14.21 -0.52
C VAL A 19 21.43 -14.97 0.79
N THR A 20 22.36 -15.91 1.02
CA THR A 20 22.46 -16.60 2.30
C THR A 20 22.95 -15.62 3.37
N LEU A 21 22.25 -15.56 4.47
CA LEU A 21 22.62 -14.75 5.64
C LEU A 21 23.32 -15.64 6.67
N ILE A 22 24.02 -15.03 7.61
CA ILE A 22 24.50 -15.73 8.80
C ILE A 22 23.29 -16.17 9.64
N ASP A 23 23.46 -17.25 10.40
CA ASP A 23 22.37 -17.73 11.25
C ASP A 23 22.01 -16.65 12.32
N ALA A 24 20.72 -16.51 12.61
CA ALA A 24 20.22 -15.49 13.53
C ALA A 24 20.89 -15.55 14.92
N GLU A 25 21.30 -16.74 15.37
CA GLU A 25 22.02 -16.95 16.63
C GLU A 25 23.43 -16.35 16.62
N GLN A 26 24.04 -16.21 15.44
CA GLN A 26 25.40 -15.69 15.25
C GLN A 26 25.44 -14.19 14.97
N VAL A 27 24.26 -13.55 14.83
CA VAL A 27 24.20 -12.09 14.61
C VAL A 27 24.69 -11.38 15.86
N GLU A 28 25.70 -10.54 15.74
CA GLU A 28 26.13 -9.66 16.82
C GLU A 28 25.18 -8.49 16.94
N LEU A 29 24.69 -8.19 18.15
CA LEU A 29 23.86 -7.04 18.46
C LEU A 29 24.66 -6.04 19.28
N ASP A 30 24.53 -4.77 18.97
CA ASP A 30 24.99 -3.70 19.85
C ASP A 30 23.94 -3.39 20.95
N ASP A 31 24.32 -2.60 21.94
CA ASP A 31 23.52 -2.27 23.13
C ASP A 31 22.20 -1.54 22.84
N GLN A 32 21.90 -1.24 21.58
CA GLN A 32 20.69 -0.52 21.16
C GLN A 32 19.92 -1.27 20.08
N SER A 33 20.23 -2.53 19.86
CA SER A 33 19.68 -3.30 18.76
C SER A 33 18.72 -4.40 19.21
N VAL A 34 17.78 -4.70 18.35
CA VAL A 34 16.83 -5.80 18.46
C VAL A 34 16.87 -6.65 17.20
N LEU A 35 16.95 -7.96 17.35
CA LEU A 35 16.83 -8.94 16.29
C LEU A 35 15.37 -9.39 16.17
N LEU A 36 14.77 -9.10 15.06
CA LEU A 36 13.42 -9.51 14.69
C LEU A 36 13.49 -10.67 13.69
N GLN A 37 12.97 -11.84 14.04
CA GLN A 37 12.69 -12.89 13.09
C GLN A 37 11.40 -12.55 12.33
N ILE A 38 11.47 -12.51 11.03
CA ILE A 38 10.30 -12.23 10.19
C ILE A 38 9.49 -13.52 10.08
N ASP A 39 8.26 -13.51 10.60
CA ASP A 39 7.38 -14.67 10.62
C ASP A 39 6.64 -14.82 9.28
N GLN A 40 6.00 -13.73 8.88
CA GLN A 40 5.16 -13.66 7.68
C GLN A 40 5.13 -12.25 7.11
N PHE A 41 4.90 -12.15 5.81
CA PHE A 41 4.61 -10.88 5.14
C PHE A 41 3.67 -11.06 3.96
N ALA A 42 2.97 -9.98 3.59
CA ALA A 42 2.16 -9.96 2.39
C ALA A 42 2.99 -9.57 1.17
N LEU A 43 2.67 -10.18 0.02
CA LEU A 43 3.22 -9.80 -1.28
C LEU A 43 2.07 -9.45 -2.24
N THR A 44 2.06 -8.22 -2.71
CA THR A 44 1.00 -7.65 -3.53
C THR A 44 1.58 -6.83 -4.69
N ALA A 45 0.78 -6.44 -5.66
CA ALA A 45 1.19 -5.55 -6.74
C ALA A 45 1.79 -4.21 -6.22
N ASN A 46 1.38 -3.75 -5.03
CA ASN A 46 1.94 -2.55 -4.41
C ASN A 46 3.45 -2.70 -4.11
N ASN A 47 3.92 -3.90 -3.79
CA ASN A 47 5.35 -4.14 -3.57
C ASN A 47 6.15 -4.02 -4.86
N ILE A 48 5.57 -4.39 -6.01
CA ILE A 48 6.19 -4.14 -7.31
C ILE A 48 6.32 -2.64 -7.58
N THR A 49 5.30 -1.87 -7.21
CA THR A 49 5.35 -0.38 -7.29
C THR A 49 6.48 0.18 -6.45
N TYR A 50 6.77 -0.38 -5.26
CA TYR A 50 7.95 0.02 -4.46
C TYR A 50 9.27 -0.22 -5.21
N GLY A 51 9.37 -1.31 -5.97
CA GLY A 51 10.53 -1.57 -6.82
C GLY A 51 10.64 -0.58 -7.98
N VAL A 52 9.55 -0.33 -8.70
CA VAL A 52 9.51 0.61 -9.83
C VAL A 52 9.84 2.03 -9.38
N ALA A 53 9.32 2.45 -8.23
CA ALA A 53 9.50 3.78 -7.65
C ALA A 53 10.75 3.89 -6.76
N GLY A 54 11.54 2.83 -6.68
CA GLY A 54 12.54 2.65 -5.65
C GLY A 54 13.60 3.74 -5.57
N ASP A 55 14.07 4.25 -6.71
CA ASP A 55 15.04 5.35 -6.76
C ASP A 55 14.35 6.71 -6.55
N MET A 56 13.15 6.91 -7.09
CA MET A 56 12.45 8.21 -7.07
C MET A 56 11.92 8.55 -5.67
N ILE A 57 11.32 7.57 -4.97
CA ILE A 57 10.70 7.77 -3.64
C ILE A 57 11.66 7.30 -2.52
N GLY A 58 12.76 6.65 -2.90
CA GLY A 58 13.77 6.18 -1.94
C GLY A 58 13.45 4.81 -1.32
N TYR A 59 12.54 4.01 -1.90
CA TYR A 59 12.20 2.70 -1.32
C TYR A 59 13.38 1.73 -1.25
N TRP A 60 14.36 1.79 -2.18
CA TRP A 60 15.58 1.01 -2.11
C TRP A 60 16.48 1.34 -0.90
N GLN A 61 16.29 2.51 -0.29
CA GLN A 61 17.11 2.97 0.82
C GLN A 61 16.66 2.39 2.17
N PHE A 62 15.43 1.84 2.26
CA PHE A 62 14.96 1.22 3.50
C PHE A 62 15.80 -0.01 3.89
N PHE A 63 16.15 -0.84 2.93
CA PHE A 63 16.92 -2.05 3.13
C PHE A 63 18.06 -2.14 2.12
N PRO A 64 19.19 -1.48 2.35
CA PRO A 64 20.30 -1.42 1.42
C PRO A 64 20.82 -2.81 1.03
N ALA A 65 21.21 -2.97 -0.23
CA ALA A 65 21.85 -4.14 -0.80
C ALA A 65 23.11 -3.71 -1.56
N GLU A 66 23.82 -4.66 -2.17
CA GLU A 66 24.96 -4.37 -3.03
C GLU A 66 24.55 -3.52 -4.26
N ASP A 67 25.52 -2.84 -4.85
CA ASP A 67 25.30 -1.99 -6.02
C ASP A 67 24.57 -2.74 -7.15
N GLY A 68 23.56 -2.08 -7.69
CA GLY A 68 22.69 -2.63 -8.73
C GLY A 68 21.56 -3.52 -8.20
N TRP A 69 21.64 -3.99 -6.95
CA TRP A 69 20.60 -4.80 -6.31
C TRP A 69 19.83 -3.98 -5.27
N GLY A 70 18.62 -4.42 -4.96
CA GLY A 70 17.79 -3.80 -3.95
C GLY A 70 16.89 -4.82 -3.26
N ARG A 71 16.38 -4.49 -2.10
CA ARG A 71 15.40 -5.30 -1.37
C ARG A 71 14.06 -4.58 -1.42
N ILE A 72 13.08 -5.19 -2.10
CA ILE A 72 11.72 -4.67 -2.13
C ILE A 72 11.12 -4.82 -0.73
N PRO A 73 10.64 -3.72 -0.13
CA PRO A 73 10.02 -3.79 1.18
C PRO A 73 8.64 -4.45 1.14
N VAL A 74 8.28 -5.08 2.25
CA VAL A 74 6.99 -5.75 2.45
C VAL A 74 6.40 -5.38 3.81
N TRP A 75 5.08 -5.44 3.96
CA TRP A 75 4.42 -5.34 5.25
C TRP A 75 4.23 -6.72 5.85
N GLY A 76 4.64 -6.87 7.09
CA GLY A 76 4.72 -8.19 7.71
C GLY A 76 4.59 -8.17 9.23
N MET A 77 4.72 -9.36 9.80
CA MET A 77 4.80 -9.64 11.23
C MET A 77 6.16 -10.25 11.54
N ALA A 78 6.74 -9.85 12.64
CA ALA A 78 8.01 -10.41 13.11
C ALA A 78 7.99 -10.58 14.64
N THR A 79 8.73 -11.57 15.12
CA THR A 79 8.90 -11.88 16.53
C THR A 79 10.30 -11.48 16.99
N VAL A 80 10.40 -10.86 18.16
CA VAL A 80 11.69 -10.56 18.80
C VAL A 80 12.37 -11.85 19.21
N VAL A 81 13.56 -12.09 18.67
CA VAL A 81 14.41 -13.23 19.06
C VAL A 81 15.37 -12.85 20.16
N ARG A 82 16.04 -11.69 20.00
CA ARG A 82 16.96 -11.10 21.00
C ARG A 82 16.80 -9.60 21.02
N SER A 83 16.95 -9.03 22.21
CA SER A 83 16.87 -7.57 22.42
C SER A 83 17.91 -7.15 23.45
N GLU A 84 18.59 -6.04 23.16
CA GLU A 84 19.45 -5.30 24.08
C GLU A 84 18.80 -3.95 24.47
N VAL A 85 17.46 -3.85 24.32
CA VAL A 85 16.69 -2.62 24.53
C VAL A 85 15.61 -2.81 25.58
N ASP A 86 15.62 -1.96 26.61
CA ASP A 86 14.62 -1.97 27.67
C ASP A 86 13.19 -1.79 27.11
N GLY A 87 12.25 -2.60 27.59
CA GLY A 87 10.84 -2.55 27.19
C GLY A 87 10.51 -3.31 25.89
N ILE A 88 11.51 -3.95 25.28
CA ILE A 88 11.32 -4.86 24.14
C ILE A 88 11.89 -6.23 24.53
N ASP A 89 11.01 -7.21 24.74
CA ASP A 89 11.37 -8.53 25.23
C ASP A 89 11.26 -9.60 24.14
N ALA A 90 12.07 -10.64 24.23
CA ALA A 90 11.97 -11.81 23.37
C ALA A 90 10.54 -12.42 23.42
N GLY A 91 10.04 -12.81 22.26
CA GLY A 91 8.67 -13.30 22.07
C GLY A 91 7.63 -12.23 21.80
N GLN A 92 7.92 -10.96 21.98
CA GLN A 92 7.01 -9.89 21.53
C GLN A 92 6.93 -9.87 20.01
N ARG A 93 5.73 -9.59 19.47
CA ARG A 93 5.49 -9.52 18.04
C ARG A 93 5.24 -8.09 17.58
N TYR A 94 5.71 -7.79 16.39
CA TYR A 94 5.57 -6.46 15.79
C TYR A 94 5.09 -6.53 14.34
N TYR A 95 4.14 -5.67 14.00
CA TYR A 95 3.74 -5.37 12.64
C TYR A 95 4.57 -4.20 12.13
N GLY A 96 5.11 -4.31 10.93
CA GLY A 96 5.95 -3.25 10.37
C GLY A 96 6.39 -3.50 8.93
N TYR A 97 7.39 -2.74 8.53
CA TYR A 97 7.95 -2.73 7.19
C TYR A 97 9.29 -3.49 7.20
N PHE A 98 9.37 -4.55 6.39
CA PHE A 98 10.47 -5.51 6.41
C PHE A 98 11.07 -5.73 5.01
N PRO A 99 12.32 -6.22 4.90
CA PRO A 99 12.79 -6.82 3.66
C PRO A 99 12.15 -8.21 3.47
N MET A 100 12.18 -8.75 2.24
CA MET A 100 11.90 -10.16 1.97
C MET A 100 13.07 -11.02 2.47
N SER A 101 13.15 -11.25 3.78
CA SER A 101 14.29 -11.83 4.47
C SER A 101 13.85 -12.63 5.70
N SER A 102 14.72 -13.51 6.19
CA SER A 102 14.46 -14.31 7.38
C SER A 102 14.44 -13.46 8.66
N TYR A 103 15.22 -12.39 8.73
CA TYR A 103 15.28 -11.52 9.90
C TYR A 103 15.66 -10.08 9.53
N LEU A 104 15.48 -9.20 10.50
CA LEU A 104 15.92 -7.80 10.44
C LEU A 104 16.49 -7.39 11.79
N VAL A 105 17.65 -6.70 11.80
CA VAL A 105 18.15 -5.96 12.96
C VAL A 105 17.62 -4.54 12.89
N VAL A 106 17.03 -4.06 13.97
CA VAL A 106 16.51 -2.70 14.12
C VAL A 106 17.17 -1.99 15.31
N GLN A 107 17.18 -0.66 15.30
CA GLN A 107 17.63 0.19 16.41
C GLN A 107 16.44 0.97 16.98
N PRO A 108 15.69 0.40 17.93
CA PRO A 108 14.47 1.02 18.42
C PRO A 108 14.72 2.36 19.10
N ALA A 109 13.93 3.34 18.69
CA ALA A 109 13.82 4.64 19.34
C ALA A 109 12.35 4.90 19.67
N ARG A 110 12.08 5.78 20.64
CA ARG A 110 10.72 6.13 21.08
C ARG A 110 9.90 4.89 21.47
N VAL A 111 10.52 3.98 22.22
CA VAL A 111 9.87 2.76 22.69
C VAL A 111 8.68 3.09 23.59
N SER A 112 7.56 2.40 23.35
CA SER A 112 6.32 2.53 24.12
C SER A 112 5.57 1.18 24.15
N GLU A 113 4.49 1.08 24.94
CA GLU A 113 3.62 -0.09 24.93
C GLU A 113 2.95 -0.35 23.55
N ARG A 114 2.85 0.68 22.70
CA ARG A 114 2.26 0.57 21.37
C ARG A 114 3.26 0.16 20.28
N GLY A 115 4.56 0.20 20.58
CA GLY A 115 5.61 -0.11 19.63
C GLY A 115 6.79 0.84 19.69
N PHE A 116 7.55 0.88 18.62
CA PHE A 116 8.75 1.72 18.50
C PHE A 116 8.92 2.27 17.09
N VAL A 117 9.86 3.22 16.95
CA VAL A 117 10.34 3.70 15.64
C VAL A 117 11.75 3.16 15.43
N ASP A 118 12.05 2.60 14.26
CA ASP A 118 13.44 2.26 13.93
C ASP A 118 14.24 3.54 13.70
N GLY A 119 15.24 3.76 14.57
CA GLY A 119 16.10 4.93 14.59
C GLY A 119 17.37 4.80 13.75
N VAL A 120 17.51 3.72 12.97
CA VAL A 120 18.70 3.49 12.16
C VAL A 120 18.97 4.67 11.21
N SER A 121 20.21 5.13 11.19
CA SER A 121 20.59 6.43 10.59
C SER A 121 20.27 6.57 9.10
N HIS A 122 20.43 5.49 8.31
CA HIS A 122 20.18 5.54 6.87
C HIS A 122 18.71 5.73 6.50
N ARG A 123 17.77 5.55 7.45
CA ARG A 123 16.33 5.78 7.24
C ARG A 123 15.84 7.12 7.78
N ALA A 124 16.71 7.91 8.43
CA ALA A 124 16.30 9.15 9.11
C ALA A 124 15.64 10.18 8.19
N ALA A 125 16.04 10.22 6.91
CA ALA A 125 15.49 11.12 5.91
C ALA A 125 14.28 10.54 5.15
N LEU A 126 13.95 9.26 5.37
CA LEU A 126 12.85 8.59 4.68
C LEU A 126 11.50 8.84 5.38
N PRO A 127 10.37 8.64 4.68
CA PRO A 127 9.06 8.89 5.29
C PRO A 127 8.86 8.09 6.59
N PRO A 128 8.58 8.75 7.72
CA PRO A 128 8.61 8.14 9.05
C PRO A 128 7.56 7.04 9.28
N THR A 129 6.50 7.02 8.47
CA THR A 129 5.45 6.00 8.53
C THR A 129 5.99 4.58 8.34
N TYR A 130 7.04 4.43 7.52
CA TYR A 130 7.66 3.13 7.24
C TYR A 130 8.70 2.70 8.28
N ASN A 131 9.02 3.56 9.23
CA ASN A 131 9.94 3.26 10.33
C ASN A 131 9.21 2.86 11.62
N GLN A 132 7.88 2.83 11.60
CA GLN A 132 7.06 2.48 12.75
C GLN A 132 6.85 0.97 12.82
N TYR A 133 7.12 0.40 13.98
CA TYR A 133 6.84 -1.00 14.32
C TYR A 133 5.80 -1.01 15.43
N SER A 134 4.61 -1.50 15.11
CA SER A 134 3.48 -1.55 16.04
C SER A 134 3.47 -2.87 16.78
N ARG A 135 3.41 -2.84 18.11
CA ARG A 135 3.31 -4.05 18.93
C ARG A 135 1.99 -4.77 18.68
N VAL A 136 2.09 -6.02 18.25
CA VAL A 136 0.94 -6.88 17.99
C VAL A 136 0.42 -7.46 19.33
N SER A 137 -0.65 -6.87 19.83
CA SER A 137 -1.32 -7.34 21.03
C SER A 137 -2.81 -6.98 21.01
N PRO A 138 -3.69 -7.71 21.73
CA PRO A 138 -5.11 -7.39 21.81
C PRO A 138 -5.36 -5.97 22.35
N GLU A 139 -4.54 -5.49 23.28
CA GLU A 139 -4.64 -4.16 23.89
C GLU A 139 -4.39 -3.05 22.85
N ASN A 140 -3.64 -3.37 21.81
CA ASN A 140 -3.38 -2.46 20.67
C ASN A 140 -4.34 -2.67 19.47
N GLY A 141 -5.40 -3.48 19.66
CA GLY A 141 -6.43 -3.73 18.66
C GLY A 141 -6.01 -4.75 17.59
N TYR A 142 -4.99 -5.56 17.84
CA TYR A 142 -4.61 -6.65 16.94
C TYR A 142 -5.30 -7.94 17.36
N LEU A 143 -5.99 -8.55 16.40
CA LEU A 143 -6.66 -9.84 16.55
C LEU A 143 -5.94 -10.86 15.64
N PRO A 144 -5.44 -11.98 16.18
CA PRO A 144 -4.63 -12.95 15.42
C PRO A 144 -5.32 -13.49 14.16
N GLU A 145 -6.64 -13.64 14.18
CA GLU A 145 -7.45 -14.05 13.02
C GLU A 145 -7.36 -13.09 11.86
N PHE A 146 -7.02 -11.81 12.10
CA PHE A 146 -6.87 -10.77 11.08
C PHE A 146 -5.41 -10.42 10.74
N ASP A 147 -4.42 -11.14 11.25
CA ASP A 147 -2.99 -10.89 10.95
C ASP A 147 -2.73 -10.81 9.43
N ARG A 148 -3.31 -11.74 8.66
CA ARG A 148 -3.16 -11.77 7.20
C ARG A 148 -3.77 -10.54 6.52
N HIS A 149 -4.96 -10.16 6.96
CA HIS A 149 -5.64 -8.95 6.46
C HIS A 149 -4.84 -7.69 6.80
N GLN A 150 -4.29 -7.64 8.00
CA GLN A 150 -3.44 -6.53 8.45
C GLN A 150 -2.23 -6.34 7.51
N MET A 151 -1.53 -7.42 7.17
CA MET A 151 -0.37 -7.37 6.28
C MET A 151 -0.74 -6.96 4.86
N ILE A 152 -1.86 -7.46 4.32
CA ILE A 152 -2.28 -7.24 2.94
C ILE A 152 -2.92 -5.87 2.75
N TYR A 153 -3.87 -5.52 3.61
CA TYR A 153 -4.80 -4.43 3.34
C TYR A 153 -4.52 -3.17 4.14
N ARG A 154 -4.02 -3.26 5.37
CA ARG A 154 -3.92 -2.10 6.26
C ARG A 154 -3.20 -0.90 5.61
N PRO A 155 -2.05 -1.07 4.92
CA PRO A 155 -1.38 0.05 4.26
C PRO A 155 -2.21 0.66 3.13
N LEU A 156 -2.89 -0.20 2.34
CA LEU A 156 -3.70 0.20 1.20
C LEU A 156 -5.01 0.82 1.66
N PHE A 157 -5.66 0.22 2.66
CA PHE A 157 -6.90 0.72 3.25
C PHE A 157 -6.70 2.07 3.96
N THR A 158 -5.55 2.27 4.62
CA THR A 158 -5.21 3.59 5.18
C THR A 158 -5.17 4.65 4.09
N THR A 159 -4.62 4.33 2.92
CA THR A 159 -4.64 5.23 1.75
C THR A 159 -6.07 5.48 1.26
N SER A 160 -6.91 4.43 1.19
CA SER A 160 -8.33 4.55 0.82
C SER A 160 -9.10 5.43 1.80
N PHE A 161 -8.88 5.24 3.10
CA PHE A 161 -9.51 6.03 4.16
C PHE A 161 -9.17 7.52 4.07
N VAL A 162 -7.89 7.85 3.90
CA VAL A 162 -7.49 9.27 3.80
C VAL A 162 -7.87 9.91 2.46
N LEU A 163 -8.08 9.12 1.41
CA LEU A 163 -8.67 9.58 0.15
C LEU A 163 -10.16 9.89 0.29
N ASP A 164 -10.95 9.01 0.94
CA ASP A 164 -12.35 9.26 1.25
C ASP A 164 -12.49 10.54 2.11
N ASP A 165 -11.65 10.66 3.13
CA ASP A 165 -11.59 11.86 3.98
C ASP A 165 -11.21 13.10 3.18
N PHE A 166 -10.22 13.04 2.31
CA PHE A 166 -9.80 14.16 1.44
C PHE A 166 -10.92 14.61 0.50
N ILE A 167 -11.64 13.67 -0.11
CA ILE A 167 -12.77 13.98 -0.99
C ILE A 167 -13.88 14.69 -0.19
N ALA A 168 -14.19 14.18 1.01
CA ALA A 168 -15.20 14.78 1.88
C ALA A 168 -14.79 16.16 2.39
N ASP A 169 -13.54 16.32 2.81
CA ASP A 169 -12.96 17.56 3.31
C ASP A 169 -13.02 18.70 2.29
N ASN A 170 -12.96 18.35 1.00
CA ASN A 170 -13.12 19.27 -0.11
C ASN A 170 -14.54 19.30 -0.69
N GLN A 171 -15.57 18.85 0.08
CA GLN A 171 -16.98 18.85 -0.35
C GLN A 171 -17.16 18.16 -1.73
N SER A 172 -16.43 17.06 -1.94
CA SER A 172 -16.36 16.31 -3.21
C SER A 172 -16.05 17.19 -4.43
N PHE A 173 -15.43 18.36 -4.24
CA PHE A 173 -15.19 19.37 -5.27
C PHE A 173 -16.45 19.78 -6.05
N GLY A 174 -17.64 19.63 -5.43
CA GLY A 174 -18.93 19.85 -6.08
C GLY A 174 -19.35 18.75 -7.05
N ALA A 175 -18.65 17.61 -7.06
CA ALA A 175 -18.99 16.46 -7.90
C ALA A 175 -20.05 15.57 -7.26
N THR A 176 -20.78 14.85 -8.11
CA THR A 176 -21.76 13.82 -7.75
C THR A 176 -21.31 12.42 -8.09
N ASN A 177 -20.19 12.29 -8.83
CA ASN A 177 -19.62 11.03 -9.28
C ASN A 177 -18.12 10.99 -9.02
N ILE A 178 -17.61 9.85 -8.53
CA ILE A 178 -16.19 9.60 -8.33
C ILE A 178 -15.77 8.47 -9.27
N ILE A 179 -14.80 8.74 -10.13
CA ILE A 179 -14.27 7.79 -11.12
C ILE A 179 -12.94 7.26 -10.58
N LEU A 180 -12.82 5.96 -10.42
CA LEU A 180 -11.62 5.29 -9.93
C LEU A 180 -11.00 4.45 -11.05
N SER A 181 -9.75 4.73 -11.44
CA SER A 181 -8.99 3.81 -12.29
C SER A 181 -8.46 2.63 -11.48
N SER A 182 -7.98 1.58 -12.15
CA SER A 182 -7.57 0.33 -11.50
C SER A 182 -8.62 -0.20 -10.52
N ALA A 183 -9.89 -0.25 -10.92
CA ALA A 183 -11.00 -0.59 -10.04
C ALA A 183 -10.88 -2.01 -9.42
N SER A 184 -10.04 -2.87 -9.98
CA SER A 184 -9.69 -4.18 -9.41
C SER A 184 -8.59 -4.13 -8.35
N SER A 185 -7.93 -2.98 -8.15
CA SER A 185 -6.87 -2.85 -7.15
C SER A 185 -7.44 -2.77 -5.73
N LYS A 186 -6.68 -3.29 -4.77
CA LYS A 186 -7.11 -3.31 -3.36
C LYS A 186 -7.33 -1.91 -2.78
N THR A 187 -6.58 -0.91 -3.24
CA THR A 187 -6.77 0.49 -2.83
C THR A 187 -8.06 1.08 -3.41
N SER A 188 -8.33 0.86 -4.71
CA SER A 188 -9.59 1.31 -5.33
C SER A 188 -10.80 0.62 -4.71
N LEU A 189 -10.69 -0.68 -4.42
CA LEU A 189 -11.73 -1.45 -3.74
C LEU A 189 -12.06 -0.86 -2.37
N GLY A 190 -11.04 -0.60 -1.55
CA GLY A 190 -11.22 0.02 -0.24
C GLY A 190 -11.85 1.41 -0.31
N LEU A 191 -11.42 2.24 -1.28
CA LEU A 191 -12.00 3.57 -1.48
C LEU A 191 -13.45 3.49 -1.97
N ALA A 192 -13.75 2.64 -2.96
CA ALA A 192 -15.11 2.45 -3.46
C ALA A 192 -16.06 1.98 -2.35
N TYR A 193 -15.60 1.04 -1.50
CA TYR A 193 -16.35 0.59 -0.32
C TYR A 193 -16.68 1.74 0.62
N LEU A 194 -15.70 2.59 0.95
CA LEU A 194 -15.91 3.74 1.85
C LEU A 194 -16.83 4.78 1.23
N LEU A 195 -16.63 5.16 -0.02
CA LEU A 195 -17.48 6.13 -0.72
C LEU A 195 -18.92 5.66 -0.77
N LYS A 196 -19.17 4.38 -1.12
CA LYS A 196 -20.50 3.83 -1.21
C LYS A 196 -21.23 3.79 0.14
N ASN A 197 -20.55 3.47 1.22
CA ASN A 197 -21.15 3.36 2.55
C ASN A 197 -21.28 4.69 3.28
N ASN A 198 -20.37 5.65 3.02
CA ASN A 198 -20.25 6.86 3.81
C ASN A 198 -20.73 8.12 3.07
N ARG A 199 -20.88 8.06 1.75
CA ARG A 199 -21.13 9.23 0.92
C ARG A 199 -22.35 9.02 0.01
N ASN A 200 -23.06 10.09 -0.26
CA ASN A 200 -24.15 10.09 -1.25
C ASN A 200 -23.60 10.46 -2.63
N LEU A 201 -22.67 9.64 -3.13
CA LEU A 201 -21.95 9.83 -4.38
C LEU A 201 -22.08 8.57 -5.23
N SER A 202 -22.17 8.74 -6.54
CA SER A 202 -22.00 7.64 -7.48
C SER A 202 -20.54 7.26 -7.60
N VAL A 203 -20.24 5.96 -7.70
CA VAL A 203 -18.86 5.45 -7.84
C VAL A 203 -18.73 4.69 -9.14
N THR A 204 -17.88 5.20 -10.03
CA THR A 204 -17.59 4.58 -11.33
C THR A 204 -16.21 3.91 -11.29
N GLY A 205 -16.16 2.63 -11.61
CA GLY A 205 -14.92 1.84 -11.71
C GLY A 205 -14.44 1.70 -13.15
N LEU A 206 -13.18 2.05 -13.41
CA LEU A 206 -12.50 1.78 -14.68
C LEU A 206 -11.53 0.63 -14.53
N THR A 207 -11.61 -0.35 -15.42
CA THR A 207 -10.78 -1.56 -15.34
C THR A 207 -10.41 -2.09 -16.72
N SER A 208 -9.54 -3.11 -16.78
CA SER A 208 -9.25 -3.85 -18.00
C SER A 208 -10.40 -4.80 -18.36
N ALA A 209 -10.53 -5.19 -19.62
CA ALA A 209 -11.53 -6.15 -20.06
C ALA A 209 -11.43 -7.49 -19.29
N GLY A 210 -10.21 -7.95 -18.98
CA GLY A 210 -10.01 -9.20 -18.23
C GLY A 210 -10.48 -9.16 -16.77
N ASN A 211 -10.62 -7.97 -16.19
CA ASN A 211 -11.06 -7.81 -14.80
C ASN A 211 -12.52 -7.33 -14.67
N LEU A 212 -13.22 -7.13 -15.80
CA LEU A 212 -14.54 -6.52 -15.81
C LEU A 212 -15.56 -7.27 -14.94
N ASP A 213 -15.65 -8.58 -15.10
CA ASP A 213 -16.62 -9.41 -14.37
C ASP A 213 -16.30 -9.45 -12.87
N PHE A 214 -15.02 -9.53 -12.51
CA PHE A 214 -14.60 -9.44 -11.12
C PHE A 214 -15.03 -8.11 -10.50
N VAL A 215 -14.72 -6.98 -11.15
CA VAL A 215 -15.06 -5.65 -10.63
C VAL A 215 -16.57 -5.43 -10.52
N LYS A 216 -17.36 -5.91 -11.49
CA LYS A 216 -18.83 -5.89 -11.39
C LYS A 216 -19.34 -6.74 -10.22
N GLY A 217 -18.72 -7.89 -9.99
CA GLY A 217 -19.07 -8.81 -8.89
C GLY A 217 -18.79 -8.25 -7.49
N LEU A 218 -17.91 -7.25 -7.34
CA LEU A 218 -17.62 -6.61 -6.06
C LEU A 218 -18.83 -5.89 -5.44
N GLY A 219 -19.74 -5.38 -6.25
CA GLY A 219 -20.95 -4.70 -5.76
C GLY A 219 -20.73 -3.34 -5.09
N VAL A 220 -19.51 -2.79 -5.16
CA VAL A 220 -19.15 -1.49 -4.55
C VAL A 220 -19.11 -0.34 -5.56
N TYR A 221 -19.24 -0.63 -6.84
CA TYR A 221 -19.34 0.34 -7.92
C TYR A 221 -20.76 0.42 -8.45
N ASP A 222 -21.25 1.62 -8.73
CA ASP A 222 -22.55 1.83 -9.36
C ASP A 222 -22.47 1.63 -10.88
N THR A 223 -21.33 2.02 -11.46
CA THR A 223 -21.03 1.81 -12.88
C THR A 223 -19.64 1.21 -13.03
N VAL A 224 -19.48 0.23 -13.91
CA VAL A 224 -18.16 -0.35 -14.25
C VAL A 224 -18.02 -0.41 -15.75
N VAL A 225 -16.96 0.22 -16.27
CA VAL A 225 -16.60 0.20 -17.68
C VAL A 225 -15.13 -0.17 -17.89
N THR A 226 -14.83 -0.66 -19.06
CA THR A 226 -13.42 -0.90 -19.47
C THR A 226 -12.76 0.39 -19.92
N TYR A 227 -11.42 0.43 -19.94
CA TYR A 227 -10.66 1.62 -20.35
C TYR A 227 -10.94 2.07 -21.79
N ASP A 228 -11.33 1.15 -22.66
CA ASP A 228 -11.71 1.43 -24.06
C ASP A 228 -13.16 1.90 -24.22
N ALA A 229 -13.94 1.88 -23.14
CA ALA A 229 -15.36 2.27 -23.13
C ALA A 229 -15.59 3.58 -22.33
N ILE A 230 -14.57 4.36 -22.01
CA ILE A 230 -14.68 5.62 -21.24
C ILE A 230 -15.68 6.59 -21.91
N GLU A 231 -15.74 6.62 -23.24
CA GLU A 231 -16.65 7.48 -24.00
C GLU A 231 -18.14 7.14 -23.80
N SER A 232 -18.46 5.96 -23.27
CA SER A 232 -19.84 5.55 -22.95
C SER A 232 -20.36 6.15 -21.64
N LEU A 233 -19.50 6.75 -20.82
CA LEU A 233 -19.89 7.39 -19.57
C LEU A 233 -20.66 8.68 -19.83
N ASP A 234 -21.59 9.01 -18.93
CA ASP A 234 -22.32 10.27 -18.97
C ASP A 234 -21.39 11.42 -18.58
N ASN A 235 -20.87 12.13 -19.58
CA ASN A 235 -19.95 13.25 -19.40
C ASN A 235 -20.62 14.55 -18.91
N SER A 236 -21.94 14.57 -18.73
CA SER A 236 -22.66 15.69 -18.12
C SER A 236 -22.56 15.70 -16.60
N LEU A 237 -22.18 14.56 -16.00
CA LEU A 237 -22.03 14.42 -14.54
C LEU A 237 -20.77 15.13 -14.04
N ALA A 238 -20.95 16.02 -13.07
CA ALA A 238 -19.83 16.61 -12.34
C ALA A 238 -19.04 15.49 -11.61
N SER A 239 -17.78 15.27 -12.04
CA SER A 239 -16.99 14.09 -11.65
C SER A 239 -15.62 14.47 -11.05
N VAL A 240 -15.14 13.63 -10.14
CA VAL A 240 -13.75 13.60 -9.67
C VAL A 240 -13.09 12.34 -10.24
N PHE A 241 -11.88 12.47 -10.76
CA PHE A 241 -11.07 11.34 -11.19
C PHE A 241 -9.94 11.06 -10.19
N VAL A 242 -9.88 9.82 -9.70
CA VAL A 242 -8.82 9.30 -8.84
C VAL A 242 -8.05 8.25 -9.63
N ASP A 243 -6.87 8.61 -10.11
CA ASP A 243 -6.04 7.76 -10.95
C ASP A 243 -5.07 6.91 -10.11
N MET A 244 -5.37 5.63 -9.99
CA MET A 244 -4.49 4.63 -9.37
C MET A 244 -3.73 3.78 -10.39
N ALA A 245 -4.06 3.90 -11.69
CA ALA A 245 -3.42 3.15 -12.76
C ALA A 245 -2.11 3.81 -13.23
N GLY A 246 -2.06 5.13 -13.18
CA GLY A 246 -0.93 5.87 -13.71
C GLY A 246 -0.78 5.83 -15.23
N ASN A 247 -1.83 5.49 -15.96
CA ASN A 247 -1.82 5.36 -17.41
C ASN A 247 -2.14 6.71 -18.07
N SER A 248 -1.19 7.25 -18.85
CA SER A 248 -1.34 8.56 -19.50
C SER A 248 -2.50 8.60 -20.51
N GLN A 249 -2.76 7.50 -21.23
CA GLN A 249 -3.87 7.47 -22.20
C GLN A 249 -5.23 7.48 -21.48
N VAL A 250 -5.36 6.75 -20.37
CA VAL A 250 -6.59 6.77 -19.54
C VAL A 250 -6.82 8.18 -18.98
N LEU A 251 -5.77 8.82 -18.46
CA LEU A 251 -5.83 10.19 -17.97
C LEU A 251 -6.32 11.15 -19.08
N THR A 252 -5.70 11.08 -20.26
CA THR A 252 -6.07 11.91 -21.42
C THR A 252 -7.52 11.68 -21.81
N ASN A 253 -7.95 10.43 -21.97
CA ASN A 253 -9.31 10.10 -22.37
C ASN A 253 -10.37 10.63 -21.37
N ILE A 254 -10.11 10.54 -20.06
CA ILE A 254 -10.99 11.09 -19.04
C ILE A 254 -11.09 12.61 -19.14
N HIS A 255 -9.96 13.29 -19.27
CA HIS A 255 -9.94 14.76 -19.38
C HIS A 255 -10.65 15.25 -20.64
N GLU A 256 -10.39 14.62 -21.78
CA GLU A 256 -11.02 14.97 -23.05
C GLU A 256 -12.53 14.69 -23.04
N HIS A 257 -12.96 13.60 -22.40
CA HIS A 257 -14.37 13.23 -22.33
C HIS A 257 -15.19 14.11 -21.38
N PHE A 258 -14.70 14.38 -20.16
CA PHE A 258 -15.44 15.16 -19.14
C PHE A 258 -15.21 16.65 -19.22
N GLN A 259 -14.07 17.10 -19.72
CA GLN A 259 -13.71 18.52 -19.87
C GLN A 259 -13.99 19.34 -18.59
N ASP A 260 -14.81 20.38 -18.65
CA ASP A 260 -15.17 21.24 -17.50
C ASP A 260 -16.09 20.55 -16.47
N ASN A 261 -16.67 19.40 -16.81
CA ASN A 261 -17.43 18.56 -15.84
C ASN A 261 -16.51 17.69 -15.00
N LEU A 262 -15.24 17.54 -15.35
CA LEU A 262 -14.22 17.03 -14.44
C LEU A 262 -13.87 18.13 -13.42
N LYS A 263 -14.25 17.95 -12.16
CA LYS A 263 -14.07 18.97 -11.11
C LYS A 263 -12.73 18.87 -10.41
N TYR A 264 -12.17 17.68 -10.35
CA TYR A 264 -10.85 17.42 -9.79
C TYR A 264 -10.26 16.15 -10.41
N SER A 265 -8.94 16.12 -10.52
CA SER A 265 -8.18 14.97 -11.04
C SER A 265 -6.93 14.78 -10.22
N CYS A 266 -6.75 13.61 -9.61
CA CYS A 266 -5.56 13.31 -8.82
C CYS A 266 -5.01 11.92 -9.11
N GLY A 267 -3.67 11.83 -9.10
CA GLY A 267 -2.93 10.59 -9.15
C GLY A 267 -2.56 10.11 -7.76
N VAL A 268 -2.66 8.80 -7.51
CA VAL A 268 -2.35 8.18 -6.24
C VAL A 268 -1.20 7.21 -6.41
N GLY A 269 -0.09 7.43 -5.69
CA GLY A 269 1.07 6.53 -5.72
C GLY A 269 1.78 6.44 -7.07
N ILE A 270 1.53 7.36 -7.97
CA ILE A 270 2.09 7.37 -9.32
C ILE A 270 3.48 7.98 -9.29
N THR A 271 4.47 7.19 -9.65
CA THR A 271 5.89 7.52 -9.55
C THR A 271 6.43 8.28 -10.76
N HIS A 272 5.68 8.31 -11.87
CA HIS A 272 6.13 8.92 -13.14
C HIS A 272 5.30 10.12 -13.58
N TRP A 273 4.51 10.70 -12.69
CA TRP A 273 3.63 11.78 -13.08
C TRP A 273 4.41 13.03 -13.54
N GLU A 274 5.60 13.30 -12.97
CA GLU A 274 6.49 14.41 -13.40
C GLU A 274 7.33 14.07 -14.65
N SER A 275 7.58 12.78 -14.90
CA SER A 275 8.28 12.31 -16.10
C SER A 275 7.37 12.12 -17.32
N ARG A 276 6.05 12.16 -17.11
CA ARG A 276 5.10 12.38 -18.21
C ARG A 276 5.40 13.78 -18.74
N ASP A 277 5.62 13.90 -20.05
CA ASP A 277 5.91 15.17 -20.71
C ASP A 277 5.07 16.29 -20.08
N GLY A 278 5.70 17.11 -19.23
CA GLY A 278 5.00 18.16 -18.49
C GLY A 278 4.30 19.15 -19.45
N ALA A 279 4.75 19.20 -20.72
CA ALA A 279 4.12 19.90 -21.82
C ALA A 279 2.75 19.27 -22.20
N ALA A 280 2.61 17.94 -22.17
CA ALA A 280 1.36 17.26 -22.51
C ALA A 280 0.29 17.42 -21.41
N LEU A 281 0.70 17.40 -20.12
CA LEU A 281 -0.22 17.58 -18.99
C LEU A 281 -0.78 19.02 -18.91
N GLY A 282 -0.03 20.02 -19.38
CA GLY A 282 -0.48 21.42 -19.39
C GLY A 282 -1.51 21.75 -20.46
N THR A 283 -1.81 20.83 -21.38
CA THR A 283 -2.75 21.00 -22.50
C THR A 283 -4.07 20.25 -22.31
N LEU A 284 -4.19 19.44 -21.24
CA LEU A 284 -5.42 18.70 -20.99
C LEU A 284 -6.58 19.64 -20.61
N PRO A 285 -7.79 19.42 -21.14
CA PRO A 285 -8.96 20.20 -20.73
C PRO A 285 -9.35 19.90 -19.29
N GLY A 286 -10.09 20.80 -18.65
CA GLY A 286 -10.54 20.68 -17.27
C GLY A 286 -9.44 20.99 -16.22
N PRO A 287 -9.52 20.44 -15.00
CA PRO A 287 -8.61 20.76 -13.91
C PRO A 287 -7.20 20.20 -14.18
N LYS A 288 -6.18 20.93 -13.75
CA LYS A 288 -4.80 20.41 -13.80
C LYS A 288 -4.69 19.17 -12.89
N PRO A 289 -4.18 18.03 -13.40
CA PRO A 289 -3.94 16.87 -12.55
C PRO A 289 -3.02 17.20 -11.38
N ALA A 290 -3.37 16.73 -10.19
CA ALA A 290 -2.62 16.91 -8.95
C ALA A 290 -2.14 15.56 -8.41
N MET A 291 -1.08 15.55 -7.61
CA MET A 291 -0.68 14.34 -6.89
C MET A 291 -1.35 14.32 -5.51
N PHE A 292 -1.99 13.22 -5.18
CA PHE A 292 -2.43 12.93 -3.82
C PHE A 292 -1.31 12.25 -3.04
N PHE A 293 -0.95 12.82 -1.91
CA PHE A 293 0.06 12.26 -1.01
C PHE A 293 -0.56 11.95 0.36
N ALA A 294 -0.85 10.68 0.62
CA ALA A 294 -1.54 10.22 1.81
C ALA A 294 -0.92 10.73 3.14
N PRO A 295 0.42 10.75 3.33
CA PRO A 295 1.01 11.29 4.55
C PRO A 295 0.64 12.75 4.84
N SER A 296 0.43 13.58 3.83
CA SER A 296 0.01 14.98 4.04
C SER A 296 -1.38 15.09 4.64
N GLN A 297 -2.33 14.26 4.18
CA GLN A 297 -3.70 14.23 4.73
C GLN A 297 -3.69 13.67 6.16
N ILE A 298 -2.89 12.62 6.42
CA ILE A 298 -2.70 12.07 7.77
C ILE A 298 -2.19 13.16 8.72
N GLN A 299 -1.14 13.90 8.33
CA GLN A 299 -0.59 15.00 9.14
C GLN A 299 -1.61 16.11 9.38
N LYS A 300 -2.42 16.44 8.37
CA LYS A 300 -3.51 17.41 8.53
C LYS A 300 -4.47 16.94 9.61
N ARG A 301 -4.96 15.70 9.54
CA ARG A 301 -5.90 15.15 10.51
C ARG A 301 -5.29 14.98 11.91
N TYR A 302 -4.01 14.65 12.01
CA TYR A 302 -3.33 14.64 13.31
C TYR A 302 -3.31 16.01 13.97
N LYS A 303 -3.17 17.11 13.19
CA LYS A 303 -3.23 18.47 13.71
C LYS A 303 -4.66 18.90 14.09
N GLU A 304 -5.67 18.49 13.31
CA GLU A 304 -7.05 18.92 13.49
C GLU A 304 -7.81 18.06 14.50
N TRP A 305 -7.61 16.75 14.47
CA TRP A 305 -8.36 15.79 15.29
C TRP A 305 -7.55 15.25 16.48
N GLY A 306 -6.25 15.29 16.39
CA GLY A 306 -5.33 14.54 17.23
C GLY A 306 -5.15 13.09 16.76
N PRO A 307 -4.02 12.46 17.14
CA PRO A 307 -3.70 11.09 16.71
C PRO A 307 -4.68 10.04 17.24
N GLU A 308 -5.21 10.21 18.44
CA GLU A 308 -6.16 9.26 19.05
C GLU A 308 -7.47 9.18 18.28
N LYS A 309 -8.07 10.34 17.95
CA LYS A 309 -9.31 10.37 17.16
C LYS A 309 -9.08 9.85 15.75
N PHE A 310 -7.98 10.21 15.10
CA PHE A 310 -7.65 9.67 13.77
C PHE A 310 -7.57 8.13 13.79
N GLN A 311 -6.90 7.56 14.78
CA GLN A 311 -6.79 6.11 14.90
C GLN A 311 -8.15 5.45 15.22
N ALA A 312 -9.00 6.08 16.02
CA ALA A 312 -10.34 5.56 16.30
C ALA A 312 -11.23 5.54 15.05
N GLU A 313 -11.24 6.62 14.27
CA GLU A 313 -12.01 6.71 13.01
C GLU A 313 -11.50 5.68 11.96
N LEU A 314 -10.17 5.60 11.78
CA LEU A 314 -9.56 4.61 10.91
C LEU A 314 -9.85 3.18 11.39
N GLY A 315 -9.83 2.93 12.71
CA GLY A 315 -10.16 1.64 13.31
C GLY A 315 -11.61 1.24 13.03
N THR A 316 -12.56 2.13 13.26
CA THR A 316 -13.99 1.88 12.99
C THR A 316 -14.23 1.54 11.52
N ALA A 317 -13.64 2.30 10.61
CA ALA A 317 -13.74 2.03 9.17
C ALA A 317 -13.09 0.69 8.79
N TRP A 318 -11.94 0.38 9.40
CA TRP A 318 -11.23 -0.87 9.21
C TRP A 318 -12.03 -2.08 9.67
N ASP A 319 -12.59 -2.06 10.87
CA ASP A 319 -13.39 -3.16 11.41
C ASP A 319 -14.61 -3.44 10.53
N SER A 320 -15.26 -2.39 10.03
CA SER A 320 -16.36 -2.52 9.06
C SER A 320 -15.89 -3.17 7.75
N PHE A 321 -14.73 -2.78 7.20
CA PHE A 321 -14.18 -3.35 5.98
C PHE A 321 -13.82 -4.85 6.15
N LEU A 322 -13.30 -5.24 7.30
CA LEU A 322 -12.95 -6.64 7.60
C LEU A 322 -14.17 -7.58 7.54
N THR A 323 -15.38 -7.09 7.79
CA THR A 323 -16.59 -7.93 7.73
C THR A 323 -16.96 -8.39 6.32
N VAL A 324 -16.42 -7.74 5.28
CA VAL A 324 -16.82 -7.96 3.88
C VAL A 324 -15.69 -8.38 2.96
N VAL A 325 -14.44 -8.08 3.30
CA VAL A 325 -13.31 -8.24 2.37
C VAL A 325 -13.09 -9.68 1.91
N ASP A 326 -13.38 -10.67 2.74
CA ASP A 326 -13.25 -12.09 2.42
C ASP A 326 -14.30 -12.58 1.39
N HIS A 327 -15.34 -11.81 1.13
CA HIS A 327 -16.26 -12.11 0.04
C HIS A 327 -15.66 -11.82 -1.34
N TRP A 328 -14.60 -11.02 -1.40
CA TRP A 328 -14.02 -10.52 -2.65
C TRP A 328 -12.65 -11.09 -2.96
N ILE A 329 -11.89 -11.44 -1.91
CA ILE A 329 -10.48 -11.79 -2.04
C ILE A 329 -10.16 -13.08 -1.29
N THR A 330 -9.47 -13.99 -1.97
CA THR A 330 -8.93 -15.21 -1.39
C THR A 330 -7.48 -14.99 -0.97
N ILE A 331 -7.17 -15.28 0.29
CA ILE A 331 -5.79 -15.19 0.81
C ILE A 331 -5.12 -16.56 0.68
N GLU A 332 -4.11 -16.65 -0.18
CA GLU A 332 -3.26 -17.82 -0.34
C GLU A 332 -2.03 -17.72 0.55
N ALA A 333 -1.80 -18.76 1.37
CA ALA A 333 -0.57 -18.90 2.18
C ALA A 333 0.46 -19.72 1.40
N ARG A 334 1.70 -19.24 1.34
CA ARG A 334 2.86 -19.94 0.78
C ARG A 334 4.02 -19.86 1.75
N SER A 335 5.03 -20.68 1.60
CA SER A 335 6.12 -20.75 2.58
C SER A 335 7.48 -20.98 1.94
N GLY A 336 8.50 -20.50 2.65
CA GLY A 336 9.90 -20.69 2.35
C GLY A 336 10.36 -19.99 1.06
N GLU A 337 11.65 -20.13 0.75
CA GLU A 337 12.31 -19.50 -0.38
C GLU A 337 11.60 -19.75 -1.72
N SER A 338 11.30 -21.01 -2.02
CA SER A 338 10.66 -21.38 -3.29
C SER A 338 9.24 -20.79 -3.43
N GLY A 339 8.46 -20.80 -2.33
CA GLY A 339 7.15 -20.21 -2.28
C GLY A 339 7.19 -18.69 -2.48
N LEU A 340 8.18 -18.02 -1.88
CA LEU A 340 8.42 -16.59 -2.04
C LEU A 340 8.75 -16.24 -3.50
N LEU A 341 9.74 -16.93 -4.11
CA LEU A 341 10.15 -16.64 -5.48
C LEU A 341 9.03 -16.88 -6.50
N ALA A 342 8.27 -17.98 -6.33
CA ALA A 342 7.12 -18.28 -7.18
C ALA A 342 6.04 -17.21 -7.06
N THR A 343 5.74 -16.76 -5.83
CA THR A 343 4.76 -15.69 -5.59
C THR A 343 5.23 -14.36 -6.16
N TYR A 344 6.49 -14.02 -5.99
CA TYR A 344 7.05 -12.80 -6.54
C TYR A 344 6.89 -12.75 -8.07
N ALA A 345 7.22 -13.85 -8.76
CA ALA A 345 7.05 -13.97 -10.20
C ALA A 345 5.58 -13.87 -10.62
N GLU A 346 4.65 -14.48 -9.88
CA GLU A 346 3.21 -14.39 -10.14
C GLU A 346 2.69 -12.96 -9.99
N VAL A 347 3.08 -12.26 -8.91
CA VAL A 347 2.68 -10.87 -8.66
C VAL A 347 3.27 -9.91 -9.68
N LEU A 348 4.53 -10.10 -10.07
CA LEU A 348 5.19 -9.31 -11.11
C LEU A 348 4.49 -9.44 -12.47
N ASN A 349 3.97 -10.63 -12.78
CA ASN A 349 3.25 -10.94 -14.03
C ASN A 349 1.73 -10.72 -13.93
N SER A 350 1.27 -9.88 -13.01
CA SER A 350 -0.15 -9.53 -12.82
C SER A 350 -0.99 -10.70 -12.30
N ALA A 351 -0.82 -11.04 -11.05
CA ALA A 351 -1.65 -12.01 -10.35
C ALA A 351 -3.15 -11.67 -10.46
N ALA A 352 -4.00 -12.70 -10.40
CA ALA A 352 -5.44 -12.52 -10.44
C ALA A 352 -5.92 -11.53 -9.35
N PRO A 353 -6.86 -10.61 -9.66
CA PRO A 353 -7.23 -9.53 -8.76
C PRO A 353 -7.93 -9.99 -7.48
N ASP A 354 -8.59 -11.15 -7.53
CA ASP A 354 -9.25 -11.83 -6.41
C ASP A 354 -8.28 -12.55 -5.47
N LYS A 355 -6.96 -12.49 -5.73
CA LYS A 355 -5.94 -13.14 -4.93
C LYS A 355 -5.11 -12.16 -4.10
N ALA A 356 -4.71 -12.64 -2.94
CA ALA A 356 -3.70 -12.01 -2.10
C ALA A 356 -2.78 -13.09 -1.52
N PHE A 357 -1.53 -12.77 -1.31
CA PHE A 357 -0.53 -13.75 -0.88
C PHE A 357 0.10 -13.36 0.43
N VAL A 358 0.23 -14.34 1.31
CA VAL A 358 1.00 -14.24 2.55
C VAL A 358 2.09 -15.31 2.53
N ILE A 359 3.32 -14.90 2.77
CA ILE A 359 4.50 -15.75 2.76
C ILE A 359 4.95 -15.96 4.19
N SER A 360 5.08 -17.22 4.61
CA SER A 360 5.82 -17.60 5.84
C SER A 360 7.28 -17.83 5.48
N VAL A 361 8.18 -17.24 6.22
CA VAL A 361 9.63 -17.27 5.95
C VAL A 361 10.26 -18.54 6.50
#